data_b96949fc15209fed6cce7584e9297746
#
_entry.id   b96949fc15209fed6cce7584e9297746
#
_cell.length_a   1.000
_cell.length_b   1.000
_cell.length_c   1.000
_cell.angle_alpha   90.00
_cell.angle_beta   90.00
_cell.angle_gamma   90.00
#
_symmetry.space_group_name_H-M   'P 1'
#
loop_
_entity.id
_entity.type
_entity.pdbx_description
1 polymer ?
#
loop_
_entity_poly.entity_id
_entity_poly.type
_entity_poly.pdbx_seq_one_letter_code
_entity_poly.pdbx_strand_id
1 'polypeptide(L)'
;SQIKDYITSLSSWMRDYRDQPLEIDYLEIASPEKSFPSTKAGFWNSVSYSFQRFTASWDEDYSSLSSTTGDDAVEVWVSLGRDQAQVVKDLVESEFQQQYNVPISINLVVGGVVEATLADKGPDVALFLGGEFPVNLAARGLLADLSQMDGYDDMTKLYQDTAMVPYQYEGGTYGMPLTRSWAMMFYRKDVLSELGFSSAPKTWEDLIDMLPALQRNYMSAGLVLPAVAADANQATISAATESGLTFASLLLQRGQNYYNDAQTETTFDTNAAIDAFEMWTDFYTKYDFDQQYDAFSRFRTGEYPIVVSDYCTFFNQLAVAAPEISGLWDFAPIPGTVQEDGTVSHAVNSNNTGAVIFNKVSKKTNGLENAWTFLKWFCSTEVQVEYGTQIEGLMGQMGRYATANQEALTQLAWSTEEADTILGAMEELEEISIIPASYSVTRNVMNAFREVVNNNENPRDTLMSYNRDTNEEIARKRKNLGLDE
;
A
#
# COMPACT_ATOMS: atom_id res chain seq x y z
N SER A 1 12.91 -17.82 -18.20
CA SER A 1 12.60 -18.54 -19.44
C SER A 1 11.09 -18.56 -19.65
N GLN A 2 10.62 -18.59 -20.90
CA GLN A 2 9.18 -18.56 -21.25
C GLN A 2 8.33 -19.58 -20.48
N ILE A 3 8.88 -20.73 -20.10
CA ILE A 3 8.16 -21.76 -19.34
C ILE A 3 7.88 -21.26 -17.91
N LYS A 4 8.86 -20.64 -17.24
CA LYS A 4 8.66 -20.05 -15.90
C LYS A 4 7.60 -18.94 -15.95
N ASP A 5 7.64 -18.09 -16.96
CA ASP A 5 6.67 -16.99 -17.15
C ASP A 5 5.25 -17.55 -17.38
N TYR A 6 5.10 -18.63 -18.13
CA TYR A 6 3.81 -19.30 -18.32
C TYR A 6 3.29 -19.96 -17.03
N ILE A 7 4.17 -20.57 -16.22
CA ILE A 7 3.78 -21.16 -14.93
C ILE A 7 3.29 -20.05 -13.98
N THR A 8 4.02 -18.94 -13.89
CA THR A 8 3.64 -17.79 -13.05
C THR A 8 2.30 -17.20 -13.51
N SER A 9 2.15 -16.96 -14.81
CA SER A 9 0.90 -16.43 -15.38
C SER A 9 -0.27 -17.39 -15.16
N LEU A 10 -0.07 -18.69 -15.28
CA LEU A 10 -1.10 -19.70 -15.04
C LEU A 10 -1.50 -19.75 -13.56
N SER A 11 -0.52 -19.69 -12.66
CA SER A 11 -0.77 -19.67 -11.21
C SER A 11 -1.55 -18.44 -10.79
N SER A 12 -1.20 -17.25 -11.30
CA SER A 12 -1.95 -16.02 -11.08
C SER A 12 -3.37 -16.12 -11.63
N TRP A 13 -3.52 -16.58 -12.87
CA TRP A 13 -4.83 -16.77 -13.47
C TRP A 13 -5.72 -17.78 -12.73
N MET A 14 -5.14 -18.87 -12.21
CA MET A 14 -5.89 -19.83 -11.39
C MET A 14 -6.37 -19.23 -10.08
N ARG A 15 -5.58 -18.36 -9.45
CA ARG A 15 -5.99 -17.61 -8.26
C ARG A 15 -7.14 -16.67 -8.59
N ASP A 16 -6.95 -15.82 -9.60
CA ASP A 16 -7.97 -14.85 -10.04
C ASP A 16 -9.30 -15.55 -10.44
N TYR A 17 -9.21 -16.74 -11.04
CA TYR A 17 -10.37 -17.56 -11.37
C TYR A 17 -11.09 -18.12 -10.14
N ARG A 18 -10.37 -18.46 -9.06
CA ARG A 18 -10.96 -18.91 -7.79
C ARG A 18 -11.66 -17.78 -7.04
N ASP A 19 -11.14 -16.56 -7.17
CA ASP A 19 -11.63 -15.37 -6.47
C ASP A 19 -12.69 -14.60 -7.28
N GLN A 20 -13.02 -15.08 -8.48
CA GLN A 20 -14.10 -14.47 -9.27
C GLN A 20 -15.46 -14.70 -8.59
N PRO A 21 -16.28 -13.63 -8.47
CA PRO A 21 -17.64 -13.78 -7.99
C PRO A 21 -18.41 -14.70 -8.92
N LEU A 22 -19.23 -15.58 -8.35
CA LEU A 22 -20.16 -16.39 -9.10
C LEU A 22 -21.14 -15.47 -9.82
N GLU A 23 -21.03 -15.35 -11.13
CA GLU A 23 -22.02 -14.66 -11.99
C GLU A 23 -23.28 -15.51 -12.13
N ILE A 24 -23.99 -15.67 -11.01
CA ILE A 24 -25.31 -16.36 -11.00
C ILE A 24 -26.35 -15.31 -10.65
N ASP A 25 -27.07 -14.82 -11.66
CA ASP A 25 -28.16 -13.87 -11.45
C ASP A 25 -29.41 -14.52 -10.83
N TYR A 26 -29.58 -15.83 -11.03
CA TYR A 26 -30.76 -16.54 -10.58
C TYR A 26 -30.53 -18.04 -10.47
N LEU A 27 -30.88 -18.64 -9.34
CA LEU A 27 -30.90 -20.07 -9.11
C LEU A 27 -32.28 -20.50 -8.65
N GLU A 28 -32.95 -21.38 -9.39
CA GLU A 28 -34.23 -21.98 -8.98
C GLU A 28 -34.13 -23.50 -8.82
N ILE A 29 -34.52 -23.98 -7.67
CA ILE A 29 -34.71 -25.41 -7.38
C ILE A 29 -36.21 -25.66 -7.27
N ALA A 30 -36.76 -26.40 -8.17
CA ALA A 30 -38.20 -26.69 -8.21
C ALA A 30 -38.50 -28.18 -8.37
N SER A 31 -39.75 -28.56 -8.03
CA SER A 31 -40.25 -29.90 -8.24
C SER A 31 -40.22 -30.26 -9.74
N PRO A 32 -40.02 -31.56 -10.09
CA PRO A 32 -39.97 -32.01 -11.48
C PRO A 32 -41.22 -31.68 -12.35
N GLU A 33 -42.31 -31.32 -11.70
CA GLU A 33 -43.58 -30.98 -12.35
C GLU A 33 -43.70 -29.48 -12.69
N LYS A 34 -42.81 -28.65 -12.23
CA LYS A 34 -42.79 -27.19 -12.47
C LYS A 34 -41.94 -26.84 -13.70
N SER A 35 -42.52 -26.11 -14.63
CA SER A 35 -41.76 -25.57 -15.78
C SER A 35 -40.85 -24.42 -15.32
N PHE A 36 -39.56 -24.47 -15.67
CA PHE A 36 -38.62 -23.40 -15.39
C PHE A 36 -38.88 -22.17 -16.28
N PRO A 37 -38.64 -20.94 -15.75
CA PRO A 37 -38.67 -19.75 -16.57
C PRO A 37 -37.58 -19.79 -17.65
N SER A 38 -37.83 -19.10 -18.76
CA SER A 38 -36.86 -19.02 -19.87
C SER A 38 -35.55 -18.32 -19.36
N THR A 39 -34.41 -18.96 -19.56
CA THR A 39 -33.09 -18.40 -19.26
C THR A 39 -32.67 -17.31 -20.26
N LYS A 40 -33.46 -17.05 -21.30
CA LYS A 40 -33.20 -15.98 -22.27
C LYS A 40 -34.27 -14.92 -22.16
N ALA A 41 -33.86 -13.69 -21.91
CA ALA A 41 -34.78 -12.55 -22.02
C ALA A 41 -35.33 -12.42 -23.43
N GLY A 42 -36.66 -12.23 -23.59
CA GLY A 42 -37.26 -11.94 -24.87
C GLY A 42 -36.73 -10.59 -25.42
N PHE A 43 -36.77 -10.46 -26.76
CA PHE A 43 -36.28 -9.27 -27.47
C PHE A 43 -36.79 -7.96 -26.86
N TRP A 44 -38.05 -7.85 -26.52
CA TRP A 44 -38.62 -6.65 -25.91
C TRP A 44 -38.16 -6.39 -24.48
N ASN A 45 -37.93 -7.45 -23.73
CA ASN A 45 -37.35 -7.31 -22.38
C ASN A 45 -35.89 -6.86 -22.46
N SER A 46 -35.10 -7.36 -23.41
CA SER A 46 -33.74 -6.92 -23.65
C SER A 46 -33.66 -5.46 -24.11
N VAL A 47 -34.57 -5.01 -24.96
CA VAL A 47 -34.67 -3.61 -25.41
C VAL A 47 -35.12 -2.72 -24.28
N SER A 48 -36.13 -3.11 -23.50
CA SER A 48 -36.59 -2.37 -22.32
C SER A 48 -35.49 -2.25 -21.25
N TYR A 49 -34.78 -3.34 -20.97
CA TYR A 49 -33.65 -3.35 -20.04
C TYR A 49 -32.50 -2.47 -20.53
N SER A 50 -32.15 -2.53 -21.82
CA SER A 50 -31.13 -1.67 -22.41
C SER A 50 -31.52 -0.20 -22.37
N PHE A 51 -32.79 0.11 -22.56
CA PHE A 51 -33.30 1.47 -22.44
C PHE A 51 -33.34 1.95 -20.98
N GLN A 52 -33.78 1.10 -20.07
CA GLN A 52 -33.75 1.40 -18.64
C GLN A 52 -32.30 1.58 -18.13
N ARG A 53 -31.38 0.73 -18.58
CA ARG A 53 -29.95 0.86 -18.28
C ARG A 53 -29.35 2.15 -18.85
N PHE A 54 -29.77 2.54 -20.05
CA PHE A 54 -29.35 3.80 -20.67
C PHE A 54 -29.89 5.02 -19.93
N THR A 55 -31.15 5.00 -19.51
CA THR A 55 -31.73 6.10 -18.69
C THR A 55 -31.18 6.13 -17.28
N ALA A 56 -31.01 4.98 -16.63
CA ALA A 56 -30.39 4.88 -15.31
C ALA A 56 -28.93 5.36 -15.32
N SER A 57 -28.16 5.13 -16.40
CA SER A 57 -26.80 5.64 -16.53
C SER A 57 -26.71 7.17 -16.66
N TRP A 58 -27.84 7.86 -16.83
CA TRP A 58 -27.90 9.32 -16.88
C TRP A 58 -28.36 9.94 -15.55
N ASP A 59 -29.11 9.19 -14.73
CA ASP A 59 -29.75 9.69 -13.52
C ASP A 59 -29.13 9.09 -12.23
N GLU A 60 -28.49 7.93 -12.29
CA GLU A 60 -27.85 7.31 -11.13
C GLU A 60 -26.35 7.51 -11.16
N ASP A 61 -25.87 8.29 -10.21
CA ASP A 61 -24.45 8.37 -9.90
C ASP A 61 -24.04 7.09 -9.14
N TYR A 62 -23.55 6.09 -9.89
CA TYR A 62 -23.07 4.82 -9.33
C TYR A 62 -21.85 4.96 -8.40
N SER A 63 -21.24 6.14 -8.35
CA SER A 63 -20.14 6.46 -7.44
C SER A 63 -20.64 6.88 -6.06
N SER A 64 -21.84 7.45 -5.97
CA SER A 64 -22.43 7.87 -4.69
C SER A 64 -22.97 6.66 -3.93
N LEU A 65 -22.44 6.47 -2.72
CA LEU A 65 -22.93 5.46 -1.77
C LEU A 65 -23.93 6.06 -0.77
N SER A 66 -23.86 7.37 -0.53
CA SER A 66 -24.65 8.08 0.48
C SER A 66 -25.95 8.63 -0.08
N SER A 67 -27.01 8.59 0.73
CA SER A 67 -28.28 9.25 0.43
C SER A 67 -28.29 10.75 0.79
N THR A 68 -27.25 11.22 1.48
CA THR A 68 -27.14 12.63 1.89
C THR A 68 -26.64 13.47 0.73
N THR A 69 -27.53 14.23 0.13
CA THR A 69 -27.22 15.19 -0.94
C THR A 69 -27.55 16.61 -0.45
N GLY A 70 -26.59 17.52 -0.57
CA GLY A 70 -26.79 18.93 -0.22
C GLY A 70 -25.52 19.73 -0.47
N ASP A 71 -25.67 20.98 -0.87
CA ASP A 71 -24.53 21.86 -1.20
C ASP A 71 -23.57 22.09 -0.02
N ASP A 72 -24.04 21.93 1.22
CA ASP A 72 -23.26 22.07 2.46
C ASP A 72 -22.72 20.74 3.01
N ALA A 73 -23.05 19.58 2.42
CA ALA A 73 -22.50 18.29 2.84
C ALA A 73 -21.00 18.19 2.51
N VAL A 74 -20.20 17.68 3.46
CA VAL A 74 -18.80 17.38 3.21
C VAL A 74 -18.72 16.14 2.30
N GLU A 75 -18.15 16.32 1.13
CA GLU A 75 -17.99 15.28 0.13
C GLU A 75 -16.71 14.48 0.40
N VAL A 76 -16.86 13.21 0.76
CA VAL A 76 -15.75 12.32 1.10
C VAL A 76 -15.60 11.27 0.00
N TRP A 77 -14.43 11.21 -0.61
CA TRP A 77 -14.09 10.16 -1.56
C TRP A 77 -13.29 9.05 -0.88
N VAL A 78 -13.74 7.82 -1.09
CA VAL A 78 -13.09 6.61 -0.57
C VAL A 78 -12.53 5.82 -1.75
N SER A 79 -11.23 5.59 -1.71
CA SER A 79 -10.49 4.98 -2.81
C SER A 79 -10.11 3.53 -2.51
N LEU A 80 -11.11 2.74 -2.13
CA LEU A 80 -11.02 1.34 -1.76
C LEU A 80 -11.97 0.47 -2.59
N GLY A 81 -12.06 -0.81 -2.26
CA GLY A 81 -13.11 -1.67 -2.77
C GLY A 81 -14.50 -1.27 -2.26
N ARG A 82 -15.54 -1.70 -2.96
CA ARG A 82 -16.93 -1.32 -2.64
C ARG A 82 -17.35 -1.73 -1.23
N ASP A 83 -16.95 -2.93 -0.80
CA ASP A 83 -17.31 -3.45 0.52
C ASP A 83 -16.66 -2.62 1.64
N GLN A 84 -15.41 -2.24 1.46
CA GLN A 84 -14.69 -1.39 2.39
C GLN A 84 -15.28 0.03 2.45
N ALA A 85 -15.64 0.61 1.30
CA ALA A 85 -16.28 1.91 1.24
C ALA A 85 -17.70 1.88 1.85
N GLN A 86 -18.41 0.75 1.74
CA GLN A 86 -19.70 0.54 2.38
C GLN A 86 -19.56 0.57 3.90
N VAL A 87 -18.54 -0.08 4.48
CA VAL A 87 -18.28 -0.03 5.93
C VAL A 87 -18.03 1.41 6.39
N VAL A 88 -17.24 2.20 5.65
CA VAL A 88 -17.05 3.63 5.97
C VAL A 88 -18.38 4.37 5.99
N LYS A 89 -19.24 4.16 4.98
CA LYS A 89 -20.56 4.76 4.93
C LYS A 89 -21.42 4.37 6.13
N ASP A 90 -21.48 3.08 6.45
CA ASP A 90 -22.33 2.56 7.54
C ASP A 90 -21.91 3.13 8.89
N LEU A 91 -20.60 3.27 9.15
CA LEU A 91 -20.07 3.94 10.35
C LEU A 91 -20.43 5.43 10.39
N VAL A 92 -20.32 6.12 9.26
CA VAL A 92 -20.72 7.54 9.18
C VAL A 92 -22.20 7.72 9.49
N GLU A 93 -23.08 6.90 8.94
CA GLU A 93 -24.53 7.00 9.14
C GLU A 93 -24.97 6.57 10.55
N SER A 94 -24.34 5.52 11.10
CA SER A 94 -24.72 4.96 12.41
C SER A 94 -24.11 5.71 13.60
N GLU A 95 -22.95 6.32 13.45
CA GLU A 95 -22.24 6.94 14.57
C GLU A 95 -21.98 8.42 14.35
N PHE A 96 -21.22 8.78 13.30
CA PHE A 96 -20.76 10.16 13.12
C PHE A 96 -21.90 11.15 12.99
N GLN A 97 -22.85 10.92 12.09
CA GLN A 97 -23.96 11.83 11.85
C GLN A 97 -24.89 11.98 13.07
N GLN A 98 -25.00 10.93 13.88
CA GLN A 98 -25.80 10.99 15.11
C GLN A 98 -25.12 11.82 16.20
N GLN A 99 -23.78 11.76 16.26
CA GLN A 99 -23.01 12.45 17.29
C GLN A 99 -22.76 13.93 16.94
N TYR A 100 -22.42 14.23 15.70
CA TYR A 100 -21.91 15.54 15.30
C TYR A 100 -22.90 16.39 14.50
N ASN A 101 -23.98 15.80 13.99
CA ASN A 101 -24.97 16.47 13.14
C ASN A 101 -24.34 17.22 11.93
N VAL A 102 -23.23 16.71 11.40
CA VAL A 102 -22.54 17.20 10.21
C VAL A 102 -22.92 16.32 9.01
N PRO A 103 -23.48 16.89 7.94
CA PRO A 103 -23.85 16.10 6.78
C PRO A 103 -22.60 15.65 6.01
N ILE A 104 -22.46 14.36 5.81
CA ILE A 104 -21.37 13.74 5.04
C ILE A 104 -21.95 12.98 3.85
N SER A 105 -21.34 13.14 2.69
CA SER A 105 -21.65 12.36 1.48
C SER A 105 -20.46 11.47 1.14
N ILE A 106 -20.65 10.14 1.16
CA ILE A 106 -19.61 9.17 0.85
C ILE A 106 -19.71 8.74 -0.62
N ASN A 107 -18.61 8.88 -1.34
CA ASN A 107 -18.50 8.48 -2.74
C ASN A 107 -17.35 7.47 -2.91
N LEU A 108 -17.64 6.39 -3.64
CA LEU A 108 -16.63 5.42 -4.05
C LEU A 108 -15.96 5.92 -5.34
N VAL A 109 -14.70 6.31 -5.26
CA VAL A 109 -13.95 6.81 -6.42
C VAL A 109 -12.58 6.15 -6.48
N VAL A 110 -12.42 5.24 -7.42
CA VAL A 110 -11.17 4.52 -7.65
C VAL A 110 -10.36 5.26 -8.72
N GLY A 111 -9.53 6.20 -8.29
CA GLY A 111 -8.66 6.99 -9.17
C GLY A 111 -9.24 8.33 -9.64
N GLY A 112 -8.43 9.13 -10.32
CA GLY A 112 -8.85 10.41 -10.89
C GLY A 112 -9.02 11.57 -9.90
N VAL A 113 -8.58 11.43 -8.64
CA VAL A 113 -8.70 12.50 -7.62
C VAL A 113 -7.96 13.76 -8.05
N VAL A 114 -6.77 13.62 -8.62
CA VAL A 114 -5.95 14.77 -9.06
C VAL A 114 -6.62 15.50 -10.21
N GLU A 115 -7.05 14.77 -11.22
CA GLU A 115 -7.70 15.32 -12.41
C GLU A 115 -9.02 16.01 -12.05
N ALA A 116 -9.82 15.37 -11.22
CA ALA A 116 -11.07 15.95 -10.74
C ALA A 116 -10.83 17.20 -9.90
N THR A 117 -9.82 17.19 -9.03
CA THR A 117 -9.46 18.37 -8.21
C THR A 117 -9.00 19.53 -9.09
N LEU A 118 -8.19 19.27 -10.10
CA LEU A 118 -7.74 20.31 -11.06
C LEU A 118 -8.90 20.86 -11.91
N ALA A 119 -9.96 20.06 -12.09
CA ALA A 119 -11.19 20.48 -12.77
C ALA A 119 -12.23 21.13 -11.82
N ASP A 120 -11.88 21.41 -10.56
CA ASP A 120 -12.76 21.93 -9.48
C ASP A 120 -13.97 21.00 -9.19
N LYS A 121 -13.81 19.70 -9.47
CA LYS A 121 -14.80 18.64 -9.24
C LYS A 121 -14.33 17.56 -8.26
N GLY A 122 -13.17 17.74 -7.62
CA GLY A 122 -12.62 16.82 -6.64
C GLY A 122 -13.39 16.84 -5.32
N PRO A 123 -13.04 15.99 -4.33
CA PRO A 123 -13.68 15.89 -3.03
C PRO A 123 -13.35 17.05 -2.10
N ASP A 124 -14.04 17.11 -0.96
CA ASP A 124 -13.64 17.91 0.19
C ASP A 124 -12.64 17.17 1.08
N VAL A 125 -12.80 15.85 1.18
CA VAL A 125 -11.93 14.94 1.91
C VAL A 125 -11.67 13.72 1.02
N ALA A 126 -10.42 13.25 0.96
CA ALA A 126 -10.10 11.94 0.39
C ALA A 126 -9.53 11.03 1.46
N LEU A 127 -10.06 9.81 1.56
CA LEU A 127 -9.57 8.76 2.44
C LEU A 127 -8.73 7.75 1.64
N PHE A 128 -7.69 7.23 2.26
CA PHE A 128 -6.76 6.23 1.71
C PHE A 128 -5.99 6.73 0.48
N LEU A 129 -5.65 8.02 0.46
CA LEU A 129 -4.79 8.61 -0.56
C LEU A 129 -3.33 8.28 -0.23
N GLY A 130 -2.64 7.60 -1.14
CA GLY A 130 -1.28 7.09 -0.91
C GLY A 130 -0.20 7.70 -1.78
N GLY A 131 1.03 7.22 -1.57
CA GLY A 131 2.21 7.59 -2.33
C GLY A 131 2.53 9.08 -2.23
N GLU A 132 2.89 9.67 -3.36
CA GLU A 132 3.29 11.07 -3.45
C GLU A 132 2.13 12.07 -3.60
N PHE A 133 0.87 11.58 -3.68
CA PHE A 133 -0.27 12.46 -3.95
C PHE A 133 -0.49 13.55 -2.91
N PRO A 134 -0.44 13.27 -1.58
CA PRO A 134 -0.61 14.31 -0.58
C PRO A 134 0.36 15.47 -0.76
N VAL A 135 1.64 15.18 -0.92
CA VAL A 135 2.68 16.22 -1.09
C VAL A 135 2.56 16.93 -2.44
N ASN A 136 2.26 16.21 -3.53
CA ASN A 136 2.05 16.84 -4.83
C ASN A 136 0.85 17.78 -4.87
N LEU A 137 -0.22 17.46 -4.15
CA LEU A 137 -1.41 18.32 -4.01
C LEU A 137 -1.12 19.50 -3.08
N ALA A 138 -0.39 19.28 -1.97
CA ALA A 138 0.05 20.32 -1.04
C ALA A 138 0.95 21.36 -1.76
N ALA A 139 1.93 20.90 -2.53
CA ALA A 139 2.83 21.78 -3.30
C ALA A 139 2.10 22.66 -4.33
N ARG A 140 0.88 22.31 -4.70
CA ARG A 140 0.00 23.10 -5.57
C ARG A 140 -0.99 23.97 -4.78
N GLY A 141 -0.91 23.98 -3.44
CA GLY A 141 -1.82 24.73 -2.57
C GLY A 141 -3.25 24.20 -2.54
N LEU A 142 -3.46 22.92 -2.90
CA LEU A 142 -4.80 22.33 -3.00
C LEU A 142 -5.28 21.70 -1.69
N LEU A 143 -4.40 21.44 -0.74
CA LEU A 143 -4.70 20.81 0.55
C LEU A 143 -4.64 21.83 1.70
N ALA A 144 -5.44 21.58 2.72
CA ALA A 144 -5.37 22.30 3.99
C ALA A 144 -4.17 21.80 4.81
N ASP A 145 -3.45 22.72 5.43
CA ASP A 145 -2.41 22.40 6.41
C ASP A 145 -3.07 22.00 7.73
N LEU A 146 -3.03 20.72 8.04
CA LEU A 146 -3.64 20.14 9.22
C LEU A 146 -2.91 20.51 10.51
N SER A 147 -1.63 20.89 10.43
CA SER A 147 -0.85 21.34 11.60
C SER A 147 -1.39 22.62 12.25
N GLN A 148 -2.21 23.37 11.52
CA GLN A 148 -2.87 24.59 12.00
C GLN A 148 -4.24 24.32 12.64
N MET A 149 -4.70 23.07 12.64
CA MET A 149 -6.05 22.72 13.10
C MET A 149 -6.06 22.45 14.62
N ASP A 150 -7.18 22.82 15.27
CA ASP A 150 -7.35 22.61 16.71
C ASP A 150 -7.35 21.13 17.09
N GLY A 151 -6.49 20.76 18.06
CA GLY A 151 -6.32 19.39 18.53
C GLY A 151 -5.43 18.52 17.62
N TYR A 152 -4.70 19.10 16.65
CA TYR A 152 -3.78 18.37 15.79
C TYR A 152 -2.70 17.61 16.59
N ASP A 153 -2.08 18.26 17.58
CA ASP A 153 -1.05 17.64 18.42
C ASP A 153 -1.52 16.41 19.21
N ASP A 154 -2.83 16.36 19.53
CA ASP A 154 -3.40 15.17 20.18
C ASP A 154 -3.63 14.05 19.17
N MET A 155 -3.96 14.38 17.94
CA MET A 155 -4.12 13.39 16.87
C MET A 155 -2.80 12.75 16.48
N THR A 156 -1.70 13.49 16.45
CA THR A 156 -0.37 12.94 16.10
C THR A 156 0.12 11.89 17.08
N LYS A 157 -0.30 11.97 18.36
CA LYS A 157 0.07 10.99 19.39
C LYS A 157 -0.46 9.56 19.12
N LEU A 158 -1.43 9.42 18.24
CA LEU A 158 -1.96 8.11 17.82
C LEU A 158 -0.98 7.33 16.92
N TYR A 159 0.06 7.99 16.43
CA TYR A 159 1.00 7.47 15.45
C TYR A 159 2.44 7.59 15.92
N GLN A 160 3.33 6.83 15.32
CA GLN A 160 4.76 7.12 15.41
C GLN A 160 5.10 8.39 14.62
N ASP A 161 6.10 9.13 15.06
CA ASP A 161 6.55 10.35 14.37
C ASP A 161 6.92 10.07 12.91
N THR A 162 7.52 8.91 12.64
CA THR A 162 7.88 8.48 11.29
C THR A 162 6.65 8.29 10.38
N ALA A 163 5.49 7.93 10.91
CA ALA A 163 4.27 7.78 10.12
C ALA A 163 3.77 9.09 9.51
N MET A 164 4.16 10.24 10.09
CA MET A 164 3.78 11.55 9.60
C MET A 164 4.65 12.06 8.46
N VAL A 165 5.88 11.52 8.31
CA VAL A 165 6.88 11.98 7.32
C VAL A 165 6.33 12.04 5.88
N PRO A 166 5.55 11.05 5.37
CA PRO A 166 5.03 11.08 4.00
C PRO A 166 4.00 12.19 3.73
N TYR A 167 3.52 12.86 4.77
CA TYR A 167 2.50 13.93 4.67
C TYR A 167 3.06 15.31 4.98
N GLN A 168 4.34 15.42 5.30
CA GLN A 168 5.01 16.68 5.63
C GLN A 168 5.58 17.33 4.38
N TYR A 169 5.35 18.65 4.26
CA TYR A 169 5.89 19.45 3.16
C TYR A 169 6.03 20.91 3.60
N GLU A 170 7.22 21.51 3.38
CA GLU A 170 7.52 22.93 3.68
C GLU A 170 7.05 23.37 5.08
N GLY A 171 7.22 22.52 6.08
CA GLY A 171 6.89 22.81 7.48
C GLY A 171 5.42 22.62 7.86
N GLY A 172 4.53 22.29 6.90
CA GLY A 172 3.14 21.92 7.14
C GLY A 172 2.91 20.42 7.11
N THR A 173 1.73 19.98 7.54
CA THR A 173 1.27 18.59 7.47
C THR A 173 -0.05 18.50 6.73
N TYR A 174 -0.10 17.71 5.67
CA TYR A 174 -1.20 17.70 4.70
C TYR A 174 -1.96 16.38 4.63
N GLY A 175 -1.82 15.54 5.63
CA GLY A 175 -2.59 14.30 5.76
C GLY A 175 -2.43 13.66 7.12
N MET A 176 -3.38 12.77 7.46
CA MET A 176 -3.33 11.90 8.64
C MET A 176 -3.17 10.46 8.17
N PRO A 177 -2.20 9.69 8.72
CA PRO A 177 -2.02 8.29 8.33
C PRO A 177 -3.26 7.44 8.61
N LEU A 178 -3.65 6.58 7.66
CA LEU A 178 -4.72 5.58 7.84
C LEU A 178 -4.17 4.16 7.82
N THR A 179 -3.38 3.84 6.79
CA THR A 179 -2.72 2.54 6.71
C THR A 179 -1.21 2.70 6.68
N ARG A 180 -0.52 1.72 7.25
CA ARG A 180 0.94 1.62 7.21
C ARG A 180 1.34 0.17 7.09
N SER A 181 1.97 -0.20 5.97
CA SER A 181 2.43 -1.55 5.72
C SER A 181 3.88 -1.55 5.26
N TRP A 182 4.62 -2.60 5.55
CA TRP A 182 6.04 -2.71 5.22
C TRP A 182 6.45 -4.14 4.93
N ALA A 183 7.64 -4.32 4.37
CA ALA A 183 8.18 -5.62 4.09
C ALA A 183 8.63 -6.31 5.39
N MET A 184 8.22 -7.56 5.56
CA MET A 184 8.74 -8.47 6.57
C MET A 184 9.21 -9.76 5.92
N MET A 185 10.03 -10.51 6.63
CA MET A 185 10.50 -11.81 6.19
C MET A 185 9.58 -12.91 6.70
N PHE A 186 9.01 -13.69 5.80
CA PHE A 186 8.26 -14.91 6.08
C PHE A 186 9.15 -16.11 5.89
N TYR A 187 9.10 -17.10 6.78
CA TYR A 187 9.96 -18.27 6.68
C TYR A 187 9.26 -19.57 7.11
N ARG A 188 9.60 -20.65 6.43
CA ARG A 188 9.10 -22.01 6.69
C ARG A 188 9.97 -22.69 7.73
N LYS A 189 9.46 -22.80 8.98
CA LYS A 189 10.15 -23.42 10.12
C LYS A 189 10.51 -24.89 9.86
N ASP A 190 9.57 -25.61 9.29
CA ASP A 190 9.73 -27.02 8.93
C ASP A 190 10.83 -27.24 7.88
N VAL A 191 10.79 -26.51 6.77
CA VAL A 191 11.77 -26.64 5.68
C VAL A 191 13.17 -26.23 6.13
N LEU A 192 13.30 -25.11 6.84
CA LEU A 192 14.59 -24.67 7.37
C LEU A 192 15.19 -25.70 8.35
N SER A 193 14.36 -26.28 9.22
CA SER A 193 14.78 -27.33 10.14
C SER A 193 15.25 -28.60 9.41
N GLU A 194 14.56 -29.02 8.35
CA GLU A 194 14.96 -30.16 7.51
C GLU A 194 16.32 -29.93 6.82
N LEU A 195 16.62 -28.68 6.47
CA LEU A 195 17.90 -28.27 5.89
C LEU A 195 19.01 -28.09 6.93
N GLY A 196 18.70 -28.26 8.22
CA GLY A 196 19.65 -28.17 9.34
C GLY A 196 19.83 -26.75 9.90
N PHE A 197 18.97 -25.80 9.54
CA PHE A 197 18.99 -24.46 10.11
C PHE A 197 18.12 -24.39 11.37
N SER A 198 18.67 -23.84 12.45
CA SER A 198 17.98 -23.73 13.73
C SER A 198 17.15 -22.45 13.87
N SER A 199 17.33 -21.47 13.00
CA SER A 199 16.65 -20.17 13.01
C SER A 199 16.59 -19.56 11.61
N ALA A 200 15.69 -18.61 11.43
CA ALA A 200 15.67 -17.75 10.27
C ALA A 200 16.93 -16.83 10.23
N PRO A 201 17.35 -16.35 9.04
CA PRO A 201 18.47 -15.43 8.92
C PRO A 201 18.14 -14.09 9.59
N LYS A 202 19.09 -13.54 10.33
CA LYS A 202 18.96 -12.22 10.96
C LYS A 202 19.61 -11.11 10.14
N THR A 203 20.60 -11.46 9.33
CA THR A 203 21.33 -10.54 8.47
C THR A 203 21.26 -10.98 7.03
N TRP A 204 21.59 -10.09 6.11
CA TRP A 204 21.69 -10.43 4.69
C TRP A 204 22.78 -11.44 4.43
N GLU A 205 23.89 -11.36 5.18
CA GLU A 205 25.00 -12.33 5.14
C GLU A 205 24.50 -13.71 5.55
N ASP A 206 23.73 -13.83 6.64
CA ASP A 206 23.13 -15.11 7.06
C ASP A 206 22.26 -15.69 5.94
N LEU A 207 21.44 -14.86 5.27
CA LEU A 207 20.60 -15.30 4.16
C LEU A 207 21.46 -15.82 2.99
N ILE A 208 22.51 -15.08 2.63
CA ILE A 208 23.43 -15.46 1.56
C ILE A 208 24.14 -16.78 1.89
N ASP A 209 24.55 -16.98 3.14
CA ASP A 209 25.20 -18.21 3.60
C ASP A 209 24.24 -19.43 3.57
N MET A 210 22.93 -19.21 3.65
CA MET A 210 21.92 -20.25 3.51
C MET A 210 21.69 -20.67 2.05
N LEU A 211 21.90 -19.79 1.08
CA LEU A 211 21.58 -20.03 -0.34
C LEU A 211 22.21 -21.30 -0.93
N PRO A 212 23.49 -21.65 -0.66
CA PRO A 212 24.07 -22.90 -1.20
C PRO A 212 23.34 -24.17 -0.74
N ALA A 213 22.76 -24.16 0.48
CA ALA A 213 21.96 -25.27 0.97
C ALA A 213 20.59 -25.33 0.31
N LEU A 214 19.95 -24.16 0.13
CA LEU A 214 18.68 -24.05 -0.59
C LEU A 214 18.84 -24.51 -2.05
N GLN A 215 19.81 -23.97 -2.77
CA GLN A 215 20.02 -24.24 -4.19
C GLN A 215 20.37 -25.72 -4.48
N ARG A 216 21.12 -26.39 -3.59
CA ARG A 216 21.37 -27.84 -3.72
C ARG A 216 20.09 -28.67 -3.63
N ASN A 217 19.05 -28.15 -3.01
CA ASN A 217 17.73 -28.77 -2.89
C ASN A 217 16.70 -28.18 -3.87
N TYR A 218 17.15 -27.48 -4.92
CA TYR A 218 16.30 -26.82 -5.91
C TYR A 218 15.34 -25.77 -5.29
N MET A 219 15.74 -25.18 -4.18
CA MET A 219 15.04 -24.13 -3.47
C MET A 219 15.76 -22.78 -3.65
N SER A 220 15.05 -21.68 -3.39
CA SER A 220 15.60 -20.33 -3.37
C SER A 220 14.95 -19.51 -2.27
N ALA A 221 15.39 -18.27 -2.09
CA ALA A 221 14.66 -17.27 -1.33
C ALA A 221 13.98 -16.30 -2.31
N GLY A 222 12.88 -15.68 -1.87
CA GLY A 222 12.11 -14.74 -2.65
C GLY A 222 12.17 -13.33 -2.08
N LEU A 223 12.52 -12.36 -2.92
CA LEU A 223 12.43 -10.94 -2.61
C LEU A 223 11.37 -10.35 -3.52
N VAL A 224 10.20 -10.03 -2.98
CA VAL A 224 9.14 -9.42 -3.77
C VAL A 224 9.56 -8.01 -4.15
N LEU A 225 9.67 -7.74 -5.44
CA LEU A 225 9.90 -6.41 -5.95
C LEU A 225 8.57 -5.65 -5.98
N PRO A 226 8.52 -4.41 -5.45
CA PRO A 226 7.32 -3.60 -5.55
C PRO A 226 6.94 -3.42 -7.02
N ALA A 227 5.67 -3.57 -7.32
CA ALA A 227 5.16 -3.27 -8.65
C ALA A 227 5.34 -1.77 -8.91
N VAL A 228 6.21 -1.42 -9.85
CA VAL A 228 6.20 -0.07 -10.40
C VAL A 228 4.96 0.03 -11.26
N ALA A 229 4.02 0.88 -10.88
CA ALA A 229 2.82 1.13 -11.68
C ALA A 229 3.27 1.42 -13.13
N ALA A 230 2.89 0.54 -14.05
CA ALA A 230 3.26 0.66 -15.45
C ALA A 230 2.60 1.87 -16.10
N ASP A 231 1.53 2.38 -15.49
CA ASP A 231 0.76 3.53 -15.94
C ASP A 231 0.72 4.60 -14.86
N ALA A 232 1.48 5.66 -15.06
CA ALA A 232 1.44 6.89 -14.24
C ALA A 232 0.03 7.53 -14.17
N ASN A 233 -0.91 7.07 -15.00
CA ASN A 233 -2.30 7.53 -15.05
C ASN A 233 -3.25 6.67 -14.20
N GLN A 234 -2.84 5.51 -13.75
CA GLN A 234 -3.54 4.74 -12.73
C GLN A 234 -2.78 4.90 -11.41
N ALA A 235 -2.91 6.06 -10.84
CA ALA A 235 -2.82 6.20 -9.41
C ALA A 235 -3.94 5.35 -8.80
N THR A 236 -3.74 4.08 -8.77
CA THR A 236 -4.51 3.21 -7.90
C THR A 236 -4.19 3.69 -6.50
N ILE A 237 -5.09 4.48 -5.96
CA ILE A 237 -5.23 4.73 -4.56
C ILE A 237 -5.59 3.35 -4.00
N SER A 238 -4.62 2.49 -3.91
CA SER A 238 -4.78 1.14 -3.40
C SER A 238 -4.10 1.09 -2.05
N ALA A 239 -4.89 0.80 -1.03
CA ALA A 239 -4.38 0.44 0.28
C ALA A 239 -3.56 -0.87 0.27
N ALA A 240 -3.42 -1.49 -0.88
CA ALA A 240 -2.84 -2.81 -1.07
C ALA A 240 -1.69 -2.82 -2.10
N THR A 241 -0.83 -1.80 -2.08
CA THR A 241 0.44 -1.95 -2.79
C THR A 241 1.31 -2.90 -1.99
N GLU A 242 1.71 -4.01 -2.57
CA GLU A 242 2.61 -4.96 -1.92
C GLU A 242 3.94 -4.26 -1.62
N SER A 243 4.30 -4.19 -0.33
CA SER A 243 5.62 -3.72 0.09
C SER A 243 6.61 -4.86 -0.07
N GLY A 244 7.68 -4.60 -0.80
CA GLY A 244 8.76 -5.54 -1.01
C GLY A 244 10.11 -4.95 -0.63
N LEU A 245 11.17 -5.72 -0.81
CA LEU A 245 12.52 -5.22 -0.61
C LEU A 245 12.85 -4.17 -1.67
N THR A 246 13.25 -2.99 -1.23
CA THR A 246 13.64 -1.87 -2.08
C THR A 246 15.05 -1.39 -1.77
N PHE A 247 15.61 -0.61 -2.71
CA PHE A 247 16.84 0.12 -2.48
C PHE A 247 16.75 1.03 -1.23
N ALA A 248 15.57 1.63 -0.99
CA ALA A 248 15.33 2.47 0.17
C ALA A 248 15.65 1.73 1.49
N SER A 249 15.09 0.53 1.70
CA SER A 249 15.33 -0.25 2.92
C SER A 249 16.82 -0.55 3.12
N LEU A 250 17.53 -0.98 2.08
CA LEU A 250 18.96 -1.28 2.16
C LEU A 250 19.82 -0.04 2.43
N LEU A 251 19.38 1.14 1.96
CA LEU A 251 20.05 2.40 2.21
C LEU A 251 19.81 2.88 3.64
N LEU A 252 18.56 2.82 4.13
CA LEU A 252 18.18 3.15 5.50
C LEU A 252 18.94 2.29 6.52
N GLN A 253 19.08 0.99 6.26
CA GLN A 253 19.91 0.08 7.08
C GLN A 253 21.38 0.50 7.18
N ARG A 254 21.86 1.37 6.29
CA ARG A 254 23.19 1.95 6.31
C ARG A 254 23.24 3.36 6.89
N GLY A 255 22.12 3.77 7.55
CA GLY A 255 22.00 5.06 8.20
C GLY A 255 21.94 6.24 7.24
N GLN A 256 21.51 6.03 5.98
CA GLN A 256 21.40 7.08 4.99
C GLN A 256 19.99 7.12 4.38
N ASN A 257 19.49 8.33 4.14
CA ASN A 257 18.23 8.59 3.44
C ASN A 257 18.50 8.92 1.95
N TYR A 258 17.43 9.08 1.16
CA TYR A 258 17.52 9.42 -0.26
C TYR A 258 18.07 10.80 -0.53
N TYR A 259 17.72 11.77 0.33
CA TYR A 259 17.95 13.18 0.08
C TYR A 259 18.96 13.78 1.05
N ASN A 260 19.55 14.88 0.64
CA ASN A 260 20.25 15.78 1.55
C ASN A 260 19.25 16.42 2.56
N ASP A 261 19.76 17.06 3.63
CA ASP A 261 18.92 17.66 4.67
C ASP A 261 17.93 18.72 4.14
N ALA A 262 18.30 19.41 3.06
CA ALA A 262 17.46 20.41 2.40
C ALA A 262 16.42 19.81 1.43
N GLN A 263 16.44 18.50 1.20
CA GLN A 263 15.56 17.78 0.25
C GLN A 263 15.61 18.35 -1.18
N THR A 264 16.77 18.86 -1.57
CA THR A 264 17.01 19.49 -2.88
C THR A 264 17.73 18.58 -3.87
N GLU A 265 18.39 17.55 -3.39
CA GLU A 265 19.17 16.59 -4.17
C GLU A 265 19.12 15.20 -3.55
N THR A 266 19.20 14.17 -4.39
CA THR A 266 19.49 12.82 -3.95
C THR A 266 20.98 12.61 -3.71
N THR A 267 21.31 11.74 -2.74
CA THR A 267 22.71 11.48 -2.33
C THR A 267 23.16 10.07 -2.74
N PHE A 268 22.78 9.63 -3.94
CA PHE A 268 23.07 8.27 -4.42
C PHE A 268 24.52 8.07 -4.90
N ASP A 269 25.35 9.08 -4.86
CA ASP A 269 26.78 9.04 -5.15
C ASP A 269 27.67 8.73 -3.92
N THR A 270 27.08 8.54 -2.75
CA THR A 270 27.80 8.11 -1.53
C THR A 270 28.15 6.64 -1.58
N ASN A 271 29.16 6.25 -0.79
CA ASN A 271 29.54 4.83 -0.67
C ASN A 271 28.39 3.98 -0.10
N ALA A 272 27.67 4.48 0.90
CA ALA A 272 26.53 3.76 1.48
C ALA A 272 25.43 3.49 0.44
N ALA A 273 25.15 4.46 -0.43
CA ALA A 273 24.17 4.29 -1.51
C ALA A 273 24.65 3.30 -2.58
N ILE A 274 25.92 3.37 -2.95
CA ILE A 274 26.51 2.45 -3.92
C ILE A 274 26.49 1.01 -3.37
N ASP A 275 26.95 0.80 -2.12
CA ASP A 275 26.96 -0.51 -1.48
C ASP A 275 25.52 -1.09 -1.32
N ALA A 276 24.54 -0.25 -0.97
CA ALA A 276 23.14 -0.65 -0.89
C ALA A 276 22.58 -1.08 -2.26
N PHE A 277 22.91 -0.32 -3.30
CA PHE A 277 22.44 -0.59 -4.65
C PHE A 277 23.13 -1.83 -5.26
N GLU A 278 24.43 -1.99 -5.02
CA GLU A 278 25.17 -3.19 -5.42
C GLU A 278 24.59 -4.43 -4.74
N MET A 279 24.34 -4.37 -3.42
CA MET A 279 23.69 -5.49 -2.71
C MET A 279 22.34 -5.83 -3.32
N TRP A 280 21.50 -4.82 -3.59
CA TRP A 280 20.17 -5.06 -4.18
C TRP A 280 20.25 -5.73 -5.55
N THR A 281 21.12 -5.26 -6.42
CA THR A 281 21.31 -5.84 -7.76
C THR A 281 22.01 -7.21 -7.73
N ASP A 282 22.89 -7.44 -6.75
CA ASP A 282 23.62 -8.69 -6.58
C ASP A 282 22.69 -9.87 -6.24
N PHE A 283 21.59 -9.64 -5.55
CA PHE A 283 20.60 -10.69 -5.34
C PHE A 283 20.16 -11.33 -6.66
N TYR A 284 20.02 -10.53 -7.71
CA TYR A 284 19.55 -11.00 -9.03
C TYR A 284 20.66 -11.36 -10.00
N THR A 285 21.81 -10.71 -9.91
CA THR A 285 22.93 -10.92 -10.85
C THR A 285 23.94 -11.96 -10.38
N LYS A 286 24.11 -12.13 -9.05
CA LYS A 286 25.09 -13.05 -8.46
C LYS A 286 24.45 -14.23 -7.73
N TYR A 287 23.29 -14.01 -7.09
CA TYR A 287 22.67 -15.02 -6.23
C TYR A 287 21.46 -15.70 -6.86
N ASP A 288 21.13 -15.39 -8.12
CA ASP A 288 20.10 -16.05 -8.96
C ASP A 288 18.68 -15.95 -8.38
N PHE A 289 18.34 -14.80 -7.76
CA PHE A 289 16.96 -14.54 -7.33
C PHE A 289 16.07 -14.27 -8.55
N ASP A 290 14.86 -14.80 -8.55
CA ASP A 290 13.87 -14.53 -9.59
C ASP A 290 13.30 -13.10 -9.43
N GLN A 291 13.25 -12.32 -10.53
CA GLN A 291 12.60 -10.98 -10.53
C GLN A 291 11.06 -11.09 -10.53
N GLN A 292 10.54 -12.16 -11.12
CA GLN A 292 9.10 -12.40 -11.25
C GLN A 292 8.79 -13.86 -10.89
N TYR A 293 7.95 -14.05 -9.90
CA TYR A 293 7.49 -15.36 -9.45
C TYR A 293 6.22 -15.17 -8.63
N ASP A 294 5.44 -16.21 -8.47
CA ASP A 294 4.32 -16.23 -7.54
C ASP A 294 4.83 -16.55 -6.12
N ALA A 295 5.00 -15.53 -5.30
CA ALA A 295 5.55 -15.65 -3.95
C ALA A 295 4.72 -16.59 -3.08
N PHE A 296 3.39 -16.49 -3.18
CA PHE A 296 2.48 -17.34 -2.40
C PHE A 296 2.62 -18.82 -2.75
N SER A 297 2.55 -19.15 -4.04
CA SER A 297 2.66 -20.55 -4.47
C SER A 297 4.03 -21.17 -4.14
N ARG A 298 5.11 -20.41 -4.33
CA ARG A 298 6.47 -20.88 -4.04
C ARG A 298 6.72 -21.07 -2.54
N PHE A 299 6.20 -20.16 -1.71
CA PHE A 299 6.30 -20.29 -0.26
C PHE A 299 5.44 -21.45 0.25
N ARG A 300 4.20 -21.55 -0.23
CA ARG A 300 3.27 -22.63 0.13
C ARG A 300 3.85 -24.01 -0.14
N THR A 301 4.48 -24.21 -1.29
CA THR A 301 5.12 -25.49 -1.67
C THR A 301 6.44 -25.74 -0.95
N GLY A 302 7.03 -24.74 -0.28
CA GLY A 302 8.35 -24.82 0.33
C GLY A 302 9.50 -24.66 -0.64
N GLU A 303 9.23 -24.32 -1.91
CA GLU A 303 10.25 -24.07 -2.92
C GLU A 303 11.02 -22.78 -2.62
N TYR A 304 10.34 -21.78 -2.05
CA TYR A 304 10.93 -20.57 -1.49
C TYR A 304 10.62 -20.50 0.00
N PRO A 305 11.42 -21.17 0.85
CA PRO A 305 11.15 -21.23 2.28
C PRO A 305 11.40 -19.94 3.03
N ILE A 306 11.97 -18.92 2.36
CA ILE A 306 12.15 -17.56 2.86
C ILE A 306 11.62 -16.61 1.79
N VAL A 307 10.68 -15.73 2.16
CA VAL A 307 10.11 -14.69 1.28
C VAL A 307 10.06 -13.38 2.04
N VAL A 308 10.55 -12.31 1.43
CA VAL A 308 10.37 -10.93 1.90
C VAL A 308 9.21 -10.31 1.13
N SER A 309 8.14 -9.95 1.84
CA SER A 309 6.91 -9.41 1.25
C SER A 309 6.17 -8.52 2.25
N ASP A 310 5.10 -7.86 1.79
CA ASP A 310 4.21 -7.06 2.64
C ASP A 310 3.63 -7.90 3.80
N TYR A 311 3.78 -7.40 5.04
CA TYR A 311 3.41 -8.18 6.22
C TYR A 311 1.93 -8.49 6.26
N CYS A 312 1.07 -7.53 5.99
CA CYS A 312 -0.36 -7.69 6.16
C CYS A 312 -0.97 -8.50 5.01
N THR A 313 -0.67 -8.12 3.78
CA THR A 313 -1.20 -8.78 2.57
C THR A 313 -0.76 -10.24 2.49
N PHE A 314 0.53 -10.50 2.68
CA PHE A 314 1.07 -11.86 2.55
C PHE A 314 0.64 -12.77 3.71
N PHE A 315 0.62 -12.23 4.94
CA PHE A 315 0.08 -12.96 6.10
C PHE A 315 -1.37 -13.39 5.86
N ASN A 316 -2.24 -12.45 5.47
CA ASN A 316 -3.65 -12.73 5.24
C ASN A 316 -3.85 -13.77 4.13
N GLN A 317 -3.06 -13.67 3.06
CA GLN A 317 -3.09 -14.63 1.96
C GLN A 317 -2.70 -16.04 2.42
N LEU A 318 -1.63 -16.18 3.22
CA LEU A 318 -1.19 -17.46 3.78
C LEU A 318 -2.23 -18.05 4.72
N ALA A 319 -2.76 -17.24 5.63
CA ALA A 319 -3.71 -17.69 6.62
C ALA A 319 -5.01 -18.23 6.01
N VAL A 320 -5.48 -17.62 4.92
CA VAL A 320 -6.74 -18.00 4.26
C VAL A 320 -6.53 -19.08 3.19
N ALA A 321 -5.50 -18.94 2.35
CA ALA A 321 -5.36 -19.76 1.14
C ALA A 321 -4.36 -20.92 1.28
N ALA A 322 -3.64 -21.02 2.42
CA ALA A 322 -2.68 -22.10 2.69
C ALA A 322 -2.87 -22.73 4.09
N PRO A 323 -4.10 -23.18 4.48
CA PRO A 323 -4.34 -23.73 5.81
C PRO A 323 -3.54 -25.00 6.10
N GLU A 324 -3.10 -25.73 5.09
CA GLU A 324 -2.28 -26.94 5.22
C GLU A 324 -0.88 -26.68 5.75
N ILE A 325 -0.37 -25.46 5.66
CA ILE A 325 0.92 -25.08 6.24
C ILE A 325 0.79 -24.23 7.50
N SER A 326 -0.42 -24.13 8.06
CA SER A 326 -0.66 -23.40 9.30
C SER A 326 0.24 -23.94 10.43
N GLY A 327 0.90 -23.02 11.15
CA GLY A 327 1.86 -23.37 12.22
C GLY A 327 3.24 -23.83 11.75
N LEU A 328 3.43 -24.05 10.43
CA LEU A 328 4.73 -24.45 9.85
C LEU A 328 5.59 -23.26 9.41
N TRP A 329 5.05 -22.07 9.47
CA TRP A 329 5.76 -20.82 9.10
C TRP A 329 5.67 -19.80 10.21
N ASP A 330 6.45 -18.76 10.08
CA ASP A 330 6.45 -17.61 10.95
C ASP A 330 6.96 -16.38 10.18
N PHE A 331 6.93 -15.20 10.82
CA PHE A 331 7.42 -13.99 10.21
C PHE A 331 8.23 -13.15 11.21
N ALA A 332 9.16 -12.35 10.69
CA ALA A 332 10.10 -11.54 11.45
C ALA A 332 10.47 -10.28 10.66
N PRO A 333 11.14 -9.29 11.28
CA PRO A 333 11.76 -8.20 10.54
C PRO A 333 12.61 -8.73 9.37
N ILE A 334 12.74 -7.95 8.30
CA ILE A 334 13.63 -8.32 7.18
C ILE A 334 15.06 -8.51 7.68
N PRO A 335 15.89 -9.31 7.00
CA PRO A 335 17.31 -9.41 7.33
C PRO A 335 17.94 -8.02 7.40
N GLY A 336 18.78 -7.80 8.39
CA GLY A 336 19.39 -6.51 8.65
C GLY A 336 20.82 -6.40 8.13
N THR A 337 21.35 -5.18 8.22
CA THR A 337 22.76 -4.88 7.94
C THR A 337 23.50 -4.66 9.26
N VAL A 338 24.63 -5.35 9.42
CA VAL A 338 25.50 -5.20 10.60
C VAL A 338 26.16 -3.83 10.57
N GLN A 339 26.07 -3.10 11.69
CA GLN A 339 26.65 -1.79 11.87
C GLN A 339 28.11 -1.89 12.37
N GLU A 340 28.85 -0.78 12.33
CA GLU A 340 30.23 -0.73 12.82
C GLU A 340 30.38 -1.10 14.32
N ASP A 341 29.36 -0.80 15.12
CA ASP A 341 29.33 -1.14 16.55
C ASP A 341 28.87 -2.57 16.84
N GLY A 342 28.56 -3.36 15.81
CA GLY A 342 28.11 -4.75 15.89
C GLY A 342 26.59 -4.89 16.10
N THR A 343 25.81 -3.83 16.19
CA THR A 343 24.37 -3.90 16.17
C THR A 343 23.86 -4.24 14.77
N VAL A 344 22.62 -4.71 14.65
CA VAL A 344 22.01 -5.02 13.37
C VAL A 344 20.85 -4.05 13.16
N SER A 345 20.88 -3.29 12.07
CA SER A 345 19.76 -2.44 11.66
C SER A 345 18.83 -3.22 10.74
N HIS A 346 17.57 -3.30 11.13
CA HIS A 346 16.47 -3.86 10.34
C HIS A 346 15.60 -2.76 9.71
N ALA A 347 16.13 -1.56 9.59
CA ALA A 347 15.41 -0.41 9.08
C ALA A 347 14.73 -0.72 7.73
N VAL A 348 13.47 -0.33 7.60
CA VAL A 348 12.65 -0.53 6.44
C VAL A 348 11.70 0.66 6.27
N ASN A 349 11.49 1.09 5.03
CA ASN A 349 10.48 2.09 4.72
C ASN A 349 9.10 1.45 4.60
N SER A 350 8.07 2.20 4.94
CA SER A 350 6.70 1.74 4.84
C SER A 350 5.99 2.25 3.59
N ASN A 351 4.90 1.58 3.25
CA ASN A 351 3.92 2.02 2.27
C ASN A 351 2.69 2.55 3.02
N ASN A 352 2.29 3.77 2.72
CA ASN A 352 1.32 4.51 3.52
C ASN A 352 0.14 4.99 2.68
N THR A 353 -1.05 4.98 3.26
CA THR A 353 -2.18 5.75 2.78
C THR A 353 -2.74 6.61 3.91
N GLY A 354 -3.26 7.77 3.57
CA GLY A 354 -3.76 8.72 4.55
C GLY A 354 -5.04 9.40 4.13
N ALA A 355 -5.54 10.24 5.02
CA ALA A 355 -6.69 11.10 4.81
C ALA A 355 -6.23 12.54 4.63
N VAL A 356 -6.78 13.23 3.64
CA VAL A 356 -6.44 14.63 3.33
C VAL A 356 -7.69 15.48 3.22
N ILE A 357 -7.56 16.79 3.51
CA ILE A 357 -8.63 17.79 3.37
C ILE A 357 -8.24 18.75 2.26
N PHE A 358 -9.16 18.96 1.31
CA PHE A 358 -8.96 19.89 0.20
C PHE A 358 -9.40 21.32 0.57
N ASN A 359 -8.61 22.32 0.20
CA ASN A 359 -8.88 23.73 0.48
C ASN A 359 -10.24 24.22 -0.07
N LYS A 360 -10.79 23.57 -1.10
CA LYS A 360 -12.09 23.92 -1.65
C LYS A 360 -13.23 23.83 -0.62
N VAL A 361 -13.10 22.99 0.40
CA VAL A 361 -14.12 22.84 1.46
C VAL A 361 -14.37 24.14 2.21
N SER A 362 -13.39 25.04 2.26
CA SER A 362 -13.53 26.37 2.87
C SER A 362 -14.58 27.27 2.17
N LYS A 363 -15.03 26.90 0.97
CA LYS A 363 -16.15 27.58 0.27
C LYS A 363 -17.52 27.23 0.89
N LYS A 364 -17.61 26.16 1.68
CA LYS A 364 -18.84 25.71 2.36
C LYS A 364 -18.95 26.32 3.76
N THR A 365 -20.17 26.40 4.27
CA THR A 365 -20.43 26.90 5.64
C THR A 365 -19.78 25.99 6.67
N ASN A 366 -18.84 26.51 7.47
CA ASN A 366 -18.03 25.74 8.43
C ASN A 366 -17.32 24.54 7.81
N GLY A 367 -17.09 24.54 6.49
CA GLY A 367 -16.66 23.37 5.75
C GLY A 367 -15.34 22.78 6.25
N LEU A 368 -14.34 23.63 6.53
CA LEU A 368 -13.05 23.17 7.03
C LEU A 368 -13.16 22.55 8.44
N GLU A 369 -13.93 23.18 9.33
CA GLU A 369 -14.18 22.68 10.69
C GLU A 369 -14.94 21.35 10.67
N ASN A 370 -15.95 21.24 9.80
CA ASN A 370 -16.73 20.02 9.60
C ASN A 370 -15.87 18.88 9.04
N ALA A 371 -15.04 19.17 8.05
CA ALA A 371 -14.11 18.19 7.47
C ALA A 371 -13.06 17.72 8.49
N TRP A 372 -12.52 18.63 9.29
CA TRP A 372 -11.57 18.30 10.35
C TRP A 372 -12.23 17.50 11.48
N THR A 373 -13.46 17.83 11.86
CA THR A 373 -14.22 17.05 12.85
C THR A 373 -14.46 15.63 12.36
N PHE A 374 -14.80 15.47 11.08
CA PHE A 374 -14.92 14.16 10.46
C PHE A 374 -13.58 13.39 10.49
N LEU A 375 -12.49 14.05 10.13
CA LEU A 375 -11.17 13.42 10.10
C LEU A 375 -10.72 12.98 11.49
N LYS A 376 -10.89 13.83 12.51
CA LYS A 376 -10.58 13.48 13.91
C LYS A 376 -11.35 12.24 14.36
N TRP A 377 -12.64 12.19 14.04
CA TRP A 377 -13.48 11.03 14.37
C TRP A 377 -13.01 9.78 13.64
N PHE A 378 -12.81 9.84 12.31
CA PHE A 378 -12.43 8.68 11.52
C PHE A 378 -11.06 8.12 11.92
N CYS A 379 -10.11 8.98 12.26
CA CYS A 379 -8.75 8.60 12.68
C CYS A 379 -8.66 8.19 14.16
N SER A 380 -9.73 8.33 14.97
CA SER A 380 -9.71 7.92 16.37
C SER A 380 -9.47 6.42 16.54
N THR A 381 -8.88 6.01 17.65
CA THR A 381 -8.61 4.60 17.94
C THR A 381 -9.88 3.75 17.88
N GLU A 382 -10.97 4.22 18.47
CA GLU A 382 -12.24 3.53 18.53
C GLU A 382 -12.81 3.25 17.14
N VAL A 383 -12.80 4.26 16.27
CA VAL A 383 -13.35 4.14 14.91
C VAL A 383 -12.43 3.28 14.01
N GLN A 384 -11.12 3.36 14.20
CA GLN A 384 -10.18 2.51 13.47
C GLN A 384 -10.31 1.03 13.86
N VAL A 385 -10.57 0.74 15.14
CA VAL A 385 -10.87 -0.62 15.63
C VAL A 385 -12.19 -1.12 15.07
N GLU A 386 -13.24 -0.29 15.12
CA GLU A 386 -14.56 -0.66 14.61
C GLU A 386 -14.53 -0.91 13.11
N TYR A 387 -13.89 0.00 12.35
CA TYR A 387 -13.69 -0.15 10.90
C TYR A 387 -12.95 -1.45 10.57
N GLY A 388 -11.82 -1.72 11.22
CA GLY A 388 -11.03 -2.93 10.98
C GLY A 388 -11.81 -4.21 11.35
N THR A 389 -12.56 -4.19 12.46
CA THR A 389 -13.38 -5.30 12.91
C THR A 389 -14.53 -5.59 11.93
N GLN A 390 -15.21 -4.55 11.45
CA GLN A 390 -16.32 -4.72 10.50
C GLN A 390 -15.82 -5.22 9.13
N ILE A 391 -14.68 -4.73 8.64
CA ILE A 391 -14.09 -5.22 7.38
C ILE A 391 -13.69 -6.70 7.53
N GLU A 392 -13.01 -7.06 8.61
CA GLU A 392 -12.64 -8.47 8.84
C GLU A 392 -13.88 -9.36 9.03
N GLY A 393 -14.93 -8.84 9.67
CA GLY A 393 -16.21 -9.52 9.78
C GLY A 393 -16.92 -9.76 8.43
N LEU A 394 -16.80 -8.81 7.51
CA LEU A 394 -17.42 -8.87 6.19
C LEU A 394 -16.62 -9.72 5.19
N MET A 395 -15.31 -9.51 5.13
CA MET A 395 -14.42 -10.09 4.13
C MET A 395 -13.62 -11.29 4.66
N GLY A 396 -13.83 -11.67 5.94
CA GLY A 396 -12.99 -12.63 6.63
C GLY A 396 -11.58 -12.07 6.85
N GLN A 397 -10.65 -12.95 7.20
CA GLN A 397 -9.26 -12.55 7.50
C GLN A 397 -8.56 -11.82 6.34
N MET A 398 -9.00 -12.02 5.11
CA MET A 398 -8.50 -11.23 3.96
C MET A 398 -8.82 -9.73 4.07
N GLY A 399 -9.84 -9.36 4.85
CA GLY A 399 -10.20 -7.97 5.11
C GLY A 399 -9.38 -7.30 6.21
N ARG A 400 -8.56 -8.03 6.94
CA ARG A 400 -7.69 -7.45 7.98
C ARG A 400 -6.77 -6.41 7.35
N TYR A 401 -6.71 -5.23 7.96
CA TYR A 401 -5.96 -4.14 7.35
C TYR A 401 -4.83 -3.62 8.26
N ALA A 402 -3.81 -3.07 7.62
CA ALA A 402 -2.63 -2.53 8.28
C ALA A 402 -2.90 -1.10 8.77
N THR A 403 -3.60 -0.95 9.91
CA THR A 403 -3.83 0.39 10.48
C THR A 403 -2.51 1.08 10.84
N ALA A 404 -2.43 2.38 10.61
CA ALA A 404 -1.31 3.20 11.07
C ALA A 404 -1.42 3.59 12.57
N ASN A 405 -2.61 3.45 13.15
CA ASN A 405 -2.87 3.76 14.56
C ASN A 405 -2.36 2.61 15.44
N GLN A 406 -1.33 2.89 16.26
CA GLN A 406 -0.66 1.87 17.07
C GLN A 406 -1.58 1.22 18.11
N GLU A 407 -2.42 2.02 18.77
CA GLU A 407 -3.34 1.51 19.78
C GLU A 407 -4.44 0.66 19.14
N ALA A 408 -4.95 1.09 17.98
CA ALA A 408 -5.93 0.31 17.24
C ALA A 408 -5.36 -1.05 16.78
N LEU A 409 -4.10 -1.10 16.35
CA LEU A 409 -3.43 -2.34 15.95
C LEU A 409 -3.50 -3.40 17.04
N THR A 410 -3.30 -3.02 18.30
CA THR A 410 -3.34 -3.96 19.45
C THR A 410 -4.73 -4.48 19.77
N GLN A 411 -5.77 -3.84 19.26
CA GLN A 411 -7.17 -4.21 19.50
C GLN A 411 -7.81 -4.94 18.31
N LEU A 412 -7.09 -5.04 17.19
CA LEU A 412 -7.51 -5.84 16.04
C LEU A 412 -7.23 -7.33 16.26
N ALA A 413 -7.73 -8.19 15.38
CA ALA A 413 -7.71 -9.63 15.54
C ALA A 413 -6.35 -10.30 15.26
N TRP A 414 -5.25 -9.66 15.68
CA TRP A 414 -3.93 -10.27 15.74
C TRP A 414 -3.79 -11.07 17.04
N SER A 415 -3.13 -12.21 17.00
CA SER A 415 -2.71 -12.86 18.26
C SER A 415 -1.68 -11.98 18.98
N THR A 416 -1.51 -12.19 20.28
CA THR A 416 -0.52 -11.43 21.06
C THR A 416 0.88 -11.55 20.48
N GLU A 417 1.29 -12.74 20.06
CA GLU A 417 2.61 -13.00 19.47
C GLU A 417 2.78 -12.29 18.12
N GLU A 418 1.76 -12.32 17.27
CA GLU A 418 1.75 -11.61 15.99
C GLU A 418 1.80 -10.09 16.20
N ALA A 419 0.99 -9.56 17.10
CA ALA A 419 0.97 -8.13 17.44
C ALA A 419 2.32 -7.67 17.99
N ASP A 420 2.93 -8.42 18.90
CA ASP A 420 4.26 -8.12 19.46
C ASP A 420 5.33 -8.11 18.37
N THR A 421 5.26 -9.05 17.42
CA THR A 421 6.19 -9.11 16.27
C THR A 421 6.02 -7.91 15.35
N ILE A 422 4.78 -7.52 15.05
CA ILE A 422 4.47 -6.37 14.20
C ILE A 422 4.90 -5.07 14.89
N LEU A 423 4.56 -4.89 16.16
CA LEU A 423 4.95 -3.70 16.93
C LEU A 423 6.47 -3.59 17.08
N GLY A 424 7.16 -4.71 17.34
CA GLY A 424 8.63 -4.73 17.40
C GLY A 424 9.27 -4.33 16.07
N ALA A 425 8.72 -4.81 14.93
CA ALA A 425 9.18 -4.38 13.61
C ALA A 425 8.83 -2.92 13.29
N MET A 426 7.72 -2.41 13.84
CA MET A 426 7.31 -1.02 13.67
C MET A 426 8.31 -0.04 14.29
N GLU A 427 9.04 -0.42 15.34
CA GLU A 427 10.09 0.41 15.95
C GLU A 427 11.31 0.62 15.02
N GLU A 428 11.49 -0.27 14.05
CA GLU A 428 12.58 -0.20 13.06
C GLU A 428 12.18 0.59 11.79
N LEU A 429 10.96 1.17 11.75
CA LEU A 429 10.51 1.89 10.57
C LEU A 429 11.19 3.25 10.45
N GLU A 430 11.82 3.45 9.31
CA GLU A 430 12.35 4.73 8.87
C GLU A 430 11.69 5.13 7.54
N GLU A 431 11.45 6.42 7.34
CA GLU A 431 10.74 6.88 6.15
C GLU A 431 11.61 7.73 5.25
N ILE A 432 11.35 7.57 3.96
CA ILE A 432 11.86 8.48 2.94
C ILE A 432 10.88 9.64 2.82
N SER A 433 11.38 10.86 2.97
CA SER A 433 10.57 12.06 2.75
C SER A 433 9.97 12.07 1.34
N ILE A 434 8.75 12.51 1.23
CA ILE A 434 8.09 12.69 -0.06
C ILE A 434 8.32 14.14 -0.52
N ILE A 435 8.86 14.29 -1.72
CA ILE A 435 9.04 15.58 -2.40
C ILE A 435 8.22 15.60 -3.70
N PRO A 436 7.93 16.76 -4.26
CA PRO A 436 7.16 16.85 -5.51
C PRO A 436 7.76 16.10 -6.71
N ALA A 437 9.03 15.70 -6.62
CA ALA A 437 9.76 14.93 -7.63
C ALA A 437 9.88 13.43 -7.31
N SER A 438 9.31 12.93 -6.21
CA SER A 438 9.51 11.55 -5.71
C SER A 438 9.19 10.48 -6.76
N TYR A 439 8.16 10.71 -7.61
CA TYR A 439 7.89 9.81 -8.73
C TYR A 439 9.10 9.65 -9.67
N SER A 440 9.76 10.75 -10.03
CA SER A 440 10.95 10.70 -10.88
C SER A 440 12.11 9.99 -10.20
N VAL A 441 12.27 10.19 -8.89
CA VAL A 441 13.30 9.52 -8.09
C VAL A 441 13.08 8.02 -8.11
N THR A 442 11.88 7.55 -7.74
CA THR A 442 11.53 6.12 -7.73
C THR A 442 11.67 5.49 -9.12
N ARG A 443 11.17 6.16 -10.15
CA ARG A 443 11.30 5.72 -11.54
C ARG A 443 12.77 5.55 -11.96
N ASN A 444 13.61 6.50 -11.62
CA ASN A 444 15.03 6.49 -12.01
C ASN A 444 15.80 5.40 -11.26
N VAL A 445 15.53 5.19 -9.96
CA VAL A 445 16.09 4.06 -9.19
C VAL A 445 15.71 2.73 -9.83
N MET A 446 14.44 2.55 -10.19
CA MET A 446 13.99 1.31 -10.83
C MET A 446 14.55 1.13 -12.25
N ASN A 447 14.77 2.20 -13.00
CA ASN A 447 15.41 2.13 -14.31
C ASN A 447 16.89 1.74 -14.16
N ALA A 448 17.60 2.33 -13.20
CA ALA A 448 18.98 1.96 -12.89
C ALA A 448 19.08 0.47 -12.53
N PHE A 449 18.16 -0.02 -11.67
CA PHE A 449 18.08 -1.44 -11.34
C PHE A 449 17.89 -2.32 -12.58
N ARG A 450 16.96 -1.96 -13.47
CA ARG A 450 16.71 -2.73 -14.69
C ARG A 450 17.90 -2.76 -15.63
N GLU A 451 18.63 -1.66 -15.79
CA GLU A 451 19.84 -1.62 -16.61
C GLU A 451 20.92 -2.54 -16.06
N VAL A 452 21.13 -2.55 -14.75
CA VAL A 452 22.11 -3.45 -14.14
C VAL A 452 21.66 -4.91 -14.28
N VAL A 453 20.43 -5.22 -13.91
CA VAL A 453 19.97 -6.62 -13.80
C VAL A 453 19.68 -7.24 -15.18
N ASN A 454 19.14 -6.46 -16.13
CA ASN A 454 18.75 -6.99 -17.44
C ASN A 454 19.84 -6.80 -18.50
N ASN A 455 20.65 -5.74 -18.42
CA ASN A 455 21.65 -5.39 -19.42
C ASN A 455 23.09 -5.62 -18.93
N ASN A 456 23.24 -6.05 -17.66
CA ASN A 456 24.54 -6.32 -17.02
C ASN A 456 25.49 -5.09 -17.00
N GLU A 457 24.88 -3.89 -16.82
CA GLU A 457 25.63 -2.66 -16.67
C GLU A 457 26.32 -2.60 -15.29
N ASN A 458 27.35 -1.76 -15.16
CA ASN A 458 28.04 -1.57 -13.90
C ASN A 458 27.13 -0.87 -12.86
N PRO A 459 26.86 -1.44 -11.67
CA PRO A 459 25.93 -0.86 -10.72
C PRO A 459 26.30 0.55 -10.28
N ARG A 460 27.59 0.77 -9.94
CA ARG A 460 28.08 2.08 -9.50
C ARG A 460 27.91 3.15 -10.56
N ASP A 461 28.39 2.89 -11.77
CA ASP A 461 28.35 3.87 -12.85
C ASP A 461 26.93 4.19 -13.26
N THR A 462 26.05 3.17 -13.26
CA THR A 462 24.64 3.31 -13.56
C THR A 462 23.94 4.15 -12.51
N LEU A 463 24.11 3.84 -11.21
CA LEU A 463 23.51 4.61 -10.13
C LEU A 463 23.95 6.07 -10.15
N MET A 464 25.24 6.34 -10.34
CA MET A 464 25.80 7.70 -10.43
C MET A 464 25.25 8.47 -11.62
N SER A 465 25.01 7.81 -12.77
CA SER A 465 24.37 8.44 -13.92
C SER A 465 22.94 8.84 -13.63
N TYR A 466 22.15 7.91 -13.06
CA TYR A 466 20.77 8.18 -12.68
C TYR A 466 20.64 9.18 -11.53
N ASN A 467 21.60 9.24 -10.61
CA ASN A 467 21.64 10.28 -9.57
C ASN A 467 21.69 11.68 -10.19
N ARG A 468 22.55 11.88 -11.18
CA ARG A 468 22.67 13.16 -11.90
C ARG A 468 21.37 13.53 -12.61
N ASP A 469 20.79 12.59 -13.37
CA ASP A 469 19.54 12.81 -14.10
C ASP A 469 18.38 13.11 -13.14
N THR A 470 18.37 12.43 -12.00
CA THR A 470 17.38 12.65 -10.93
C THR A 470 17.49 14.04 -10.33
N ASN A 471 18.70 14.50 -10.03
CA ASN A 471 18.94 15.83 -9.47
C ASN A 471 18.58 16.94 -10.46
N GLU A 472 18.81 16.75 -11.75
CA GLU A 472 18.31 17.68 -12.78
C GLU A 472 16.77 17.74 -12.82
N GLU A 473 16.07 16.60 -12.64
CA GLU A 473 14.61 16.57 -12.58
C GLU A 473 14.07 17.22 -11.31
N ILE A 474 14.71 17.00 -10.16
CA ILE A 474 14.36 17.67 -8.89
C ILE A 474 14.48 19.18 -9.04
N ALA A 475 15.64 19.68 -9.52
CA ALA A 475 15.86 21.11 -9.72
C ALA A 475 14.83 21.73 -10.68
N ARG A 476 14.52 21.03 -11.79
CA ARG A 476 13.49 21.48 -12.72
C ARG A 476 12.11 21.56 -12.08
N LYS A 477 11.76 20.56 -11.26
CA LYS A 477 10.45 20.51 -10.59
C LYS A 477 10.32 21.60 -9.53
N ARG A 478 11.37 21.82 -8.73
CA ARG A 478 11.43 22.91 -7.74
C ARG A 478 11.25 24.28 -8.40
N LYS A 479 11.98 24.53 -9.48
CA LYS A 479 11.84 25.79 -10.26
C LYS A 479 10.41 25.96 -10.79
N ASN A 480 9.78 24.90 -11.31
CA ASN A 480 8.41 24.96 -11.83
C ASN A 480 7.37 25.27 -10.74
N LEU A 481 7.66 24.94 -9.50
CA LEU A 481 6.83 25.23 -8.33
C LEU A 481 7.19 26.57 -7.65
N GLY A 482 8.22 27.30 -8.16
CA GLY A 482 8.66 28.57 -7.59
C GLY A 482 9.38 28.42 -6.25
N LEU A 483 9.96 27.25 -5.96
CA LEU A 483 10.70 26.95 -4.72
C LEU A 483 12.15 27.43 -4.77
N ASP A 484 12.69 27.64 -5.95
CA ASP A 484 14.02 28.18 -6.20
C ASP A 484 13.86 29.45 -7.04
N GLU A 485 14.28 30.62 -6.53
CA GLU A 485 14.36 31.88 -7.26
C GLU A 485 15.60 31.93 -8.17
#